data_6b48be55423ceb8a7ff85dfbd7ffb4d4
#
_entry.id   6b48be55423ceb8a7ff85dfbd7ffb4d4
#
_cell.length_a   1.000
_cell.length_b   1.000
_cell.length_c   1.000
_cell.angle_alpha   90.00
_cell.angle_beta   90.00
_cell.angle_gamma   90.00
#
_symmetry.space_group_name_H-M   'P 1'
#
loop_
_entity.id
_entity.type
_entity.pdbx_description
1 polymer ?
#
loop_
_entity_poly.entity_id
_entity_poly.type
_entity_poly.pdbx_seq_one_letter_code
_entity_poly.pdbx_strand_id
1 'polypeptide(L)'
;MEKREFRILYGHLACFIAYAIFGLNVIVCKDLTGSGTFSPLTLFSIRSLGAGILFWAISLFLPKEKVDIKDLPKIAAASFLGFFLTQITFLVAIPQVTPMTCSIISTLTPVYTMFIAAIAIKEP
;
A
#
# COMPACT_ATOMS: atom_id res chain seq x y z
N MET A 1 11.63 -17.55 -27.42
CA MET A 1 12.44 -17.07 -26.27
C MET A 1 12.28 -15.57 -26.03
N GLU A 2 12.31 -14.77 -27.06
CA GLU A 2 12.24 -13.30 -27.01
C GLU A 2 11.02 -12.71 -26.23
N LYS A 3 9.81 -13.20 -26.48
CA LYS A 3 8.60 -12.71 -25.79
C LYS A 3 8.59 -12.96 -24.28
N ARG A 4 9.29 -13.98 -23.81
CA ARG A 4 9.38 -14.31 -22.38
C ARG A 4 10.36 -13.36 -21.67
N GLU A 5 11.46 -13.06 -22.31
CA GLU A 5 12.45 -12.12 -21.77
C GLU A 5 11.92 -10.69 -21.69
N PHE A 6 11.19 -10.25 -22.72
CA PHE A 6 10.50 -8.96 -22.69
C PHE A 6 9.52 -8.87 -21.53
N ARG A 7 8.72 -9.90 -21.28
CA ARG A 7 7.79 -9.90 -20.14
C ARG A 7 8.49 -9.83 -18.79
N ILE A 8 9.63 -10.49 -18.64
CA ILE A 8 10.45 -10.43 -17.43
C ILE A 8 11.02 -9.03 -17.24
N LEU A 9 11.55 -8.42 -18.30
CA LEU A 9 12.09 -7.07 -18.27
C LEU A 9 11.01 -6.03 -17.90
N TYR A 10 9.82 -6.11 -18.50
CA TYR A 10 8.69 -5.26 -18.14
C TYR A 10 8.27 -5.45 -16.69
N GLY A 11 8.29 -6.66 -16.16
CA GLY A 11 8.03 -6.94 -14.75
C GLY A 11 9.03 -6.26 -13.83
N HIS A 12 10.32 -6.36 -14.11
CA HIS A 12 11.36 -5.69 -13.33
C HIS A 12 11.26 -4.17 -13.42
N LEU A 13 11.00 -3.63 -14.61
CA LEU A 13 10.81 -2.20 -14.79
C LEU A 13 9.59 -1.67 -14.03
N ALA A 14 8.48 -2.40 -14.07
CA ALA A 14 7.28 -2.05 -13.32
C ALA A 14 7.53 -2.07 -11.80
N CYS A 15 8.22 -3.08 -11.29
CA CYS A 15 8.63 -3.12 -9.89
C CYS A 15 9.53 -1.94 -9.51
N PHE A 16 10.53 -1.64 -10.34
CA PHE A 16 11.42 -0.50 -10.09
C PHE A 16 10.66 0.82 -10.00
N ILE A 17 9.77 1.07 -10.96
CA ILE A 17 8.93 2.28 -10.99
C ILE A 17 8.02 2.34 -9.76
N ALA A 18 7.40 1.22 -9.39
CA ALA A 18 6.52 1.16 -8.22
C ALA A 18 7.27 1.50 -6.92
N TYR A 19 8.47 0.95 -6.73
CA TYR A 19 9.30 1.25 -5.55
C TYR A 19 9.84 2.68 -5.57
N ALA A 20 10.18 3.23 -6.73
CA ALA A 20 10.60 4.63 -6.85
C ALA A 20 9.45 5.57 -6.46
N ILE A 21 8.23 5.32 -6.94
CA ILE A 21 7.03 6.07 -6.57
C ILE A 21 6.76 5.94 -5.06
N PHE A 22 6.90 4.74 -4.49
CA PHE A 22 6.73 4.53 -3.07
C PHE A 22 7.75 5.31 -2.23
N GLY A 23 9.02 5.31 -2.63
CA GLY A 23 10.07 6.08 -1.95
C GLY A 23 9.80 7.58 -1.98
N LEU A 24 9.43 8.13 -3.15
CA LEU A 24 9.03 9.54 -3.28
C LEU A 24 7.82 9.87 -2.40
N ASN A 25 6.84 8.98 -2.35
CA ASN A 25 5.65 9.16 -1.52
C ASN A 25 5.99 9.28 -0.02
N VAL A 26 6.95 8.52 0.49
CA VAL A 26 7.40 8.63 1.89
C VAL A 26 7.99 10.01 2.17
N ILE A 27 8.82 10.53 1.27
CA ILE A 27 9.44 11.85 1.40
C ILE A 27 8.37 12.95 1.41
N VAL A 28 7.46 12.92 0.44
CA VAL A 28 6.36 13.90 0.33
C VAL A 28 5.43 13.85 1.56
N CYS A 29 5.07 12.66 2.02
CA CYS A 29 4.25 12.50 3.22
C CYS A 29 4.94 13.06 4.45
N LYS A 30 6.26 12.84 4.58
CA LYS A 30 7.02 13.39 5.70
C LYS A 30 7.07 14.91 5.67
N ASP A 31 7.32 15.50 4.52
CA ASP A 31 7.40 16.95 4.36
C ASP A 31 6.04 17.61 4.70
N LEU A 32 4.96 17.08 4.16
CA LEU A 32 3.61 17.61 4.39
C LEU A 32 3.12 17.46 5.84
N THR A 33 3.48 16.37 6.52
CA THR A 33 3.08 16.14 7.91
C THR A 33 4.06 16.78 8.90
N GLY A 34 5.35 16.81 8.57
CA GLY A 34 6.40 17.39 9.41
C GLY A 34 6.36 18.93 9.45
N SER A 35 5.93 19.58 8.37
CA SER A 35 5.73 21.03 8.31
C SER A 35 4.49 21.50 9.11
N GLY A 36 3.68 20.58 9.64
CA GLY A 36 2.43 20.90 10.32
C GLY A 36 1.30 21.40 9.41
N THR A 37 1.53 21.40 8.08
CA THR A 37 0.57 21.90 7.10
C THR A 37 -0.67 20.98 7.03
N PHE A 38 -0.45 19.67 7.15
CA PHE A 38 -1.54 18.69 7.13
C PHE A 38 -1.43 17.72 8.30
N SER A 39 -2.58 17.50 8.97
CA SER A 39 -2.69 16.39 9.91
C SER A 39 -2.56 15.04 9.18
N PRO A 40 -1.98 14.01 9.81
CA PRO A 40 -1.94 12.64 9.24
C PRO A 40 -3.31 12.15 8.77
N LEU A 41 -4.36 12.46 9.53
CA LEU A 41 -5.73 12.06 9.18
C LEU A 41 -6.26 12.80 7.95
N THR A 42 -5.97 14.09 7.83
CA THR A 42 -6.35 14.88 6.65
C THR A 42 -5.66 14.38 5.40
N LEU A 43 -4.36 14.10 5.48
CA LEU A 43 -3.59 13.56 4.37
C LEU A 43 -4.10 12.17 3.95
N PHE A 44 -4.43 11.32 4.92
CA PHE A 44 -5.06 10.03 4.66
C PHE A 44 -6.39 10.18 3.92
N SER A 45 -7.26 11.09 4.39
CA SER A 45 -8.58 11.32 3.78
C SER A 45 -8.48 11.79 2.33
N ILE A 46 -7.62 12.76 2.06
CA ILE A 46 -7.41 13.29 0.69
C ILE A 46 -6.90 12.18 -0.24
N ARG A 47 -5.93 11.40 0.20
CA ARG A 47 -5.35 10.30 -0.59
C ARG A 47 -6.36 9.19 -0.84
N SER A 48 -7.13 8.82 0.18
CA SER A 48 -8.16 7.77 0.07
C SER A 48 -9.30 8.17 -0.85
N LEU A 49 -9.75 9.42 -0.75
CA LEU A 49 -10.77 9.95 -1.66
C LEU A 49 -10.27 10.02 -3.10
N GLY A 50 -9.05 10.53 -3.31
CA GLY A 50 -8.44 10.58 -4.64
C GLY A 50 -8.27 9.20 -5.26
N ALA A 51 -7.76 8.24 -4.50
CA ALA A 51 -7.64 6.85 -4.95
C ALA A 51 -9.02 6.23 -5.23
N GLY A 52 -10.01 6.44 -4.36
CA GLY A 52 -11.37 5.95 -4.53
C GLY A 52 -12.02 6.46 -5.82
N ILE A 53 -11.90 7.75 -6.09
CA ILE A 53 -12.42 8.36 -7.34
C ILE A 53 -11.73 7.75 -8.57
N LEU A 54 -10.40 7.60 -8.54
CA LEU A 54 -9.64 7.01 -9.64
C LEU A 54 -10.04 5.55 -9.88
N PHE A 55 -10.11 4.74 -8.82
CA PHE A 55 -10.54 3.34 -8.95
C PHE A 55 -11.98 3.24 -9.45
N TRP A 56 -12.86 4.12 -9.00
CA TRP A 56 -14.25 4.13 -9.47
C TRP A 56 -14.32 4.51 -10.96
N ALA A 57 -13.57 5.51 -11.37
CA ALA A 57 -13.49 5.90 -12.78
C ALA A 57 -12.94 4.76 -13.67
N ILE A 58 -11.87 4.07 -13.22
CA ILE A 58 -11.28 2.93 -13.93
C ILE A 58 -12.28 1.77 -14.00
N SER A 59 -13.02 1.51 -12.91
CA SER A 59 -14.02 0.45 -12.83
C SER A 59 -15.13 0.58 -13.88
N LEU A 60 -15.40 1.81 -14.38
CA LEU A 60 -16.38 2.02 -15.45
C LEU A 60 -15.92 1.41 -16.79
N PHE A 61 -14.61 1.25 -16.98
CA PHE A 61 -14.02 0.69 -18.20
C PHE A 61 -13.70 -0.81 -18.10
N LEU A 62 -13.77 -1.40 -16.90
CA LEU A 62 -13.53 -2.82 -16.72
C LEU A 62 -14.81 -3.65 -16.83
N PRO A 63 -14.71 -4.92 -17.26
CA PRO A 63 -15.84 -5.83 -17.24
C PRO A 63 -16.36 -6.02 -15.81
N LYS A 64 -17.67 -5.97 -15.64
CA LYS A 64 -18.31 -6.10 -14.32
C LYS A 64 -18.21 -7.55 -13.84
N GLU A 65 -17.46 -7.76 -12.79
CA GLU A 65 -17.45 -9.02 -12.05
C GLU A 65 -18.58 -9.05 -10.99
N LYS A 66 -19.23 -10.19 -10.85
CA LYS A 66 -20.27 -10.38 -9.83
C LYS A 66 -19.61 -10.76 -8.52
N VAL A 67 -19.64 -9.85 -7.56
CA VAL A 67 -19.20 -10.12 -6.18
C VAL A 67 -20.37 -10.66 -5.39
N ASP A 68 -20.17 -11.76 -4.68
CA ASP A 68 -21.21 -12.32 -3.77
C ASP A 68 -21.36 -11.37 -2.57
N ILE A 69 -22.59 -11.01 -2.26
CA ILE A 69 -22.94 -10.13 -1.13
C ILE A 69 -22.44 -10.69 0.20
N LYS A 70 -22.35 -12.03 0.32
CA LYS A 70 -21.82 -12.70 1.50
C LYS A 70 -20.34 -12.43 1.78
N ASP A 71 -19.57 -12.05 0.78
CA ASP A 71 -18.15 -11.75 0.93
C ASP A 71 -17.89 -10.27 1.25
N LEU A 72 -18.89 -9.40 1.06
CA LEU A 72 -18.77 -7.97 1.38
C LEU A 72 -18.28 -7.69 2.81
N PRO A 73 -18.84 -8.31 3.88
CA PRO A 73 -18.39 -8.04 5.24
C PRO A 73 -16.96 -8.52 5.48
N LYS A 74 -16.53 -9.61 4.84
CA LYS A 74 -15.13 -10.08 4.92
C LYS A 74 -14.18 -9.11 4.22
N ILE A 75 -14.55 -8.62 3.04
CA ILE A 75 -13.79 -7.63 2.28
C ILE A 75 -13.70 -6.32 3.08
N ALA A 76 -14.80 -5.87 3.69
CA ALA A 76 -14.83 -4.67 4.51
C ALA A 76 -13.91 -4.80 5.74
N ALA A 77 -13.96 -5.94 6.45
CA ALA A 77 -13.10 -6.21 7.59
C ALA A 77 -11.61 -6.27 7.18
N ALA A 78 -11.30 -6.96 6.09
CA ALA A 78 -9.95 -7.03 5.55
C ALA A 78 -9.43 -5.66 5.12
N SER A 79 -10.25 -4.84 4.50
CA SER A 79 -9.90 -3.47 4.09
C SER A 79 -9.68 -2.55 5.29
N PHE A 80 -10.52 -2.69 6.33
CA PHE A 80 -10.37 -1.89 7.55
C PHE A 80 -9.07 -2.23 8.29
N LEU A 81 -8.79 -3.51 8.50
CA LEU A 81 -7.57 -3.94 9.21
C LEU A 81 -6.31 -3.79 8.34
N GLY A 82 -6.35 -4.24 7.10
CA GLY A 82 -5.20 -4.28 6.21
C GLY A 82 -4.84 -2.92 5.61
N PHE A 83 -5.82 -2.10 5.27
CA PHE A 83 -5.57 -0.82 4.62
C PHE A 83 -5.69 0.36 5.59
N PHE A 84 -6.85 0.54 6.22
CA PHE A 84 -7.11 1.73 7.04
C PHE A 84 -6.17 1.81 8.24
N LEU A 85 -6.08 0.75 9.04
CA LEU A 85 -5.26 0.73 10.25
C LEU A 85 -3.77 0.85 9.92
N THR A 86 -3.31 0.15 8.89
CA THR A 86 -1.92 0.21 8.44
C THR A 86 -1.55 1.60 7.95
N GLN A 87 -2.38 2.23 7.14
CA GLN A 87 -2.10 3.54 6.56
C GLN A 87 -2.12 4.66 7.61
N ILE A 88 -3.05 4.63 8.56
CA ILE A 88 -3.08 5.61 9.65
C ILE A 88 -1.84 5.47 10.54
N THR A 89 -1.51 4.25 10.94
CA THR A 89 -0.30 4.00 11.76
C THR A 89 0.96 4.48 11.05
N PHE A 90 1.07 4.21 9.77
CA PHE A 90 2.19 4.66 8.95
C PHE A 90 2.29 6.19 8.88
N LEU A 91 1.19 6.89 8.61
CA LEU A 91 1.18 8.36 8.53
C LEU A 91 1.44 9.06 9.85
N VAL A 92 1.02 8.46 10.97
CA VAL A 92 1.33 8.97 12.32
C VAL A 92 2.80 8.74 12.66
N ALA A 93 3.40 7.64 12.22
CA ALA A 93 4.80 7.31 12.47
C ALA A 93 5.79 8.13 11.63
N ILE A 94 5.45 8.43 10.37
CA ILE A 94 6.36 9.10 9.43
C ILE A 94 7.00 10.39 9.94
N PRO A 95 6.27 11.34 10.57
CA PRO A 95 6.88 12.57 11.08
C PRO A 95 7.92 12.32 12.18
N GLN A 96 7.78 11.20 12.91
CA GLN A 96 8.60 10.89 14.09
C GLN A 96 9.91 10.17 13.75
N VAL A 97 10.06 9.67 12.53
CA VAL A 97 11.22 8.90 12.10
C VAL A 97 11.88 9.52 10.86
N THR A 98 13.13 9.19 10.63
CA THR A 98 13.79 9.57 9.37
C THR A 98 13.33 8.68 8.22
N PRO A 99 13.31 9.15 6.96
CA PRO A 99 12.97 8.30 5.81
C PRO A 99 13.86 7.05 5.72
N MET A 100 15.12 7.18 6.11
CA MET A 100 16.06 6.07 6.16
C MET A 100 15.63 5.00 7.17
N THR A 101 15.27 5.42 8.38
CA THR A 101 14.75 4.52 9.44
C THR A 101 13.48 3.82 8.99
N CYS A 102 12.57 4.56 8.35
CA CYS A 102 11.34 4.01 7.79
C CYS A 102 11.62 2.92 6.74
N SER A 103 12.57 3.17 5.84
CA SER A 103 12.98 2.19 4.82
C SER A 103 13.58 0.93 5.43
N ILE A 104 14.46 1.06 6.43
CA ILE A 104 15.07 -0.08 7.12
C ILE A 104 14.00 -0.94 7.81
N ILE A 105 13.08 -0.33 8.54
CA ILE A 105 11.98 -1.05 9.20
C ILE A 105 11.09 -1.75 8.16
N SER A 106 10.80 -1.10 7.04
CA SER A 106 10.00 -1.68 5.97
C SER A 106 10.65 -2.91 5.32
N THR A 107 11.99 -3.00 5.29
CA THR A 107 12.67 -4.20 4.78
C THR A 107 12.52 -5.41 5.69
N LEU A 108 12.15 -5.22 6.95
CA LEU A 108 11.84 -6.31 7.89
C LEU A 108 10.44 -6.89 7.71
N THR A 109 9.56 -6.23 6.95
CA THR A 109 8.17 -6.68 6.72
C THR A 109 8.09 -8.12 6.21
N PRO A 110 8.87 -8.58 5.21
CA PRO A 110 8.82 -9.96 4.76
C PRO A 110 9.17 -10.96 5.88
N VAL A 111 10.12 -10.58 6.75
CA VAL A 111 10.56 -11.43 7.87
C VAL A 111 9.42 -11.61 8.87
N TYR A 112 8.77 -10.52 9.29
CA TYR A 112 7.61 -10.60 10.18
C TYR A 112 6.45 -11.36 9.55
N THR A 113 6.21 -11.15 8.25
CA THR A 113 5.16 -11.88 7.52
C THR A 113 5.43 -13.39 7.51
N MET A 114 6.67 -13.82 7.27
CA MET A 114 7.04 -15.23 7.35
C MET A 114 6.81 -15.82 8.75
N PHE A 115 7.22 -15.12 9.81
CA PHE A 115 6.99 -15.59 11.17
C PHE A 115 5.50 -15.72 11.49
N ILE A 116 4.71 -14.73 11.14
CA ILE A 116 3.26 -14.74 11.37
C ILE A 116 2.60 -15.85 10.55
N ALA A 117 2.98 -16.02 9.29
CA ALA A 117 2.45 -17.08 8.43
C ALA A 117 2.78 -18.48 8.98
N ALA A 118 4.02 -18.71 9.42
CA ALA A 118 4.43 -19.96 10.02
C ALA A 118 3.60 -20.32 11.26
N ILE A 119 3.29 -19.34 12.11
CA ILE A 119 2.51 -19.54 13.33
C ILE A 119 1.01 -19.66 13.04
N ALA A 120 0.47 -18.80 12.16
CA ALA A 120 -0.98 -18.71 11.93
C ALA A 120 -1.50 -19.78 10.96
N ILE A 121 -0.71 -20.11 9.93
CA ILE A 121 -1.15 -21.03 8.86
C ILE A 121 -0.48 -22.41 9.01
N LYS A 122 0.50 -22.52 9.92
CA LYS A 122 1.31 -23.74 10.15
C LYS A 122 1.97 -24.25 8.86
N GLU A 123 2.33 -23.36 7.99
CA GLU A 123 3.14 -23.71 6.83
C GLU A 123 4.61 -23.86 7.25
N PRO A 124 5.26 -24.95 6.78
CA PRO A 124 6.68 -25.22 7.09
C PRO A 124 7.63 -24.18 6.48
#